data_d16bda2a1001f4e18050d6cc406961be
#
_entry.id   d16bda2a1001f4e18050d6cc406961be
#
_cell.length_a   1.000
_cell.length_b   1.000
_cell.length_c   1.000
_cell.angle_alpha   90.00
_cell.angle_beta   90.00
_cell.angle_gamma   90.00
#
_symmetry.space_group_name_H-M   'P 1'
#
loop_
_entity.id
_entity.type
_entity.pdbx_description
1 polymer ?
#
loop_
_entity_poly.entity_id
_entity_poly.type
_entity_poly.pdbx_seq_one_letter_code
_entity_poly.pdbx_strand_id
1 'polypeptide(L)'
;MAVFLLVVVWACAWPVDIEERKAFSFPPVLDRSKVEPSPDRTVVLTSQPVTFSVENAVFDADNDVELLQYVWFLDWPQNCQPGWCYGAFYLPGRGTNKRFTINPCGALRRYLEIGDWHILELIVTDGEVELDVEKGRVITGGYAYMIWYLENKITCY
;
A
#
# COMPACT_ATOMS: atom_id res chain seq x y z
N MET A 1 -22.92 60.96 -49.05
CA MET A 1 -22.12 59.70 -49.05
C MET A 1 -21.63 59.42 -47.61
N ALA A 2 -22.29 58.54 -46.89
CA ALA A 2 -21.93 58.20 -45.53
C ALA A 2 -21.18 56.87 -45.57
N VAL A 3 -19.91 56.87 -45.12
CA VAL A 3 -19.07 55.69 -45.03
C VAL A 3 -19.30 55.07 -43.64
N PHE A 4 -19.95 53.91 -43.61
CA PHE A 4 -20.10 53.12 -42.42
C PHE A 4 -18.79 52.36 -42.19
N LEU A 5 -18.06 52.70 -41.12
CA LEU A 5 -16.87 51.98 -40.67
C LEU A 5 -17.32 50.81 -39.81
N LEU A 6 -17.26 49.61 -40.37
CA LEU A 6 -17.55 48.36 -39.67
C LEU A 6 -16.31 47.97 -38.82
N VAL A 7 -16.35 48.24 -37.50
CA VAL A 7 -15.34 47.79 -36.57
C VAL A 7 -15.66 46.33 -36.19
N VAL A 8 -14.93 45.38 -36.78
CA VAL A 8 -14.99 43.98 -36.39
C VAL A 8 -14.16 43.83 -35.10
N VAL A 9 -14.83 43.74 -33.97
CA VAL A 9 -14.19 43.39 -32.68
C VAL A 9 -13.92 41.90 -32.71
N TRP A 10 -12.68 41.54 -32.98
CA TRP A 10 -12.19 40.18 -32.75
C TRP A 10 -12.04 40.00 -31.22
N ALA A 11 -13.09 39.46 -30.59
CA ALA A 11 -12.97 38.92 -29.25
C ALA A 11 -12.10 37.65 -29.33
N CYS A 12 -10.80 37.81 -29.16
CA CYS A 12 -9.94 36.67 -28.86
C CYS A 12 -10.39 36.10 -27.50
N ALA A 13 -11.25 35.12 -27.55
CA ALA A 13 -11.45 34.26 -26.40
C ALA A 13 -10.11 33.49 -26.19
N TRP A 14 -9.29 34.01 -25.32
CA TRP A 14 -8.15 33.23 -24.81
C TRP A 14 -8.77 32.02 -24.14
N PRO A 15 -8.35 30.78 -24.51
CA PRO A 15 -8.73 29.63 -23.70
C PRO A 15 -8.17 29.91 -22.31
N VAL A 16 -9.06 30.06 -21.35
CA VAL A 16 -8.66 30.03 -19.94
C VAL A 16 -8.10 28.63 -19.75
N ASP A 17 -6.80 28.54 -19.55
CA ASP A 17 -6.21 27.30 -19.02
C ASP A 17 -6.93 27.02 -17.71
N ILE A 18 -7.93 26.16 -17.77
CA ILE A 18 -8.50 25.57 -16.57
C ILE A 18 -7.36 24.67 -16.11
N GLU A 19 -6.52 25.17 -15.19
CA GLU A 19 -5.68 24.29 -14.41
C GLU A 19 -6.62 23.21 -13.89
N GLU A 20 -6.51 22.01 -14.44
CA GLU A 20 -7.19 20.85 -13.85
C GLU A 20 -6.77 20.86 -12.39
N ARG A 21 -7.69 21.28 -11.54
CA ARG A 21 -7.48 21.13 -10.10
C ARG A 21 -7.13 19.66 -9.96
N LYS A 22 -5.91 19.37 -9.50
CA LYS A 22 -5.53 18.02 -9.13
C LYS A 22 -6.70 17.47 -8.36
N ALA A 23 -7.41 16.52 -8.96
CA ALA A 23 -8.56 15.90 -8.32
C ALA A 23 -8.09 15.49 -6.95
N PHE A 24 -8.84 15.86 -5.91
CA PHE A 24 -8.51 15.44 -4.55
C PHE A 24 -8.54 13.93 -4.57
N SER A 25 -7.37 13.30 -4.50
CA SER A 25 -7.29 11.87 -4.34
C SER A 25 -7.76 11.53 -2.94
N PHE A 26 -8.79 10.70 -2.84
CA PHE A 26 -9.23 10.16 -1.57
C PHE A 26 -8.37 8.94 -1.24
N PRO A 27 -7.86 8.83 -0.01
CA PRO A 27 -7.09 7.65 0.36
C PRO A 27 -7.95 6.39 0.26
N PRO A 28 -7.39 5.26 -0.14
CA PRO A 28 -8.09 3.98 -0.10
C PRO A 28 -8.52 3.65 1.33
N VAL A 29 -9.58 2.86 1.47
CA VAL A 29 -10.15 2.42 2.75
C VAL A 29 -10.07 0.91 2.84
N LEU A 30 -9.67 0.40 4.02
CA LEU A 30 -9.64 -1.01 4.34
C LEU A 30 -10.78 -1.38 5.30
N ASP A 31 -11.69 -2.24 4.84
CA ASP A 31 -12.75 -2.81 5.67
C ASP A 31 -12.19 -3.99 6.47
N ARG A 32 -11.86 -3.73 7.75
CA ARG A 32 -11.28 -4.72 8.65
C ARG A 32 -12.13 -5.98 8.83
N SER A 33 -13.46 -5.86 8.67
CA SER A 33 -14.37 -6.99 8.84
C SER A 33 -14.29 -8.03 7.73
N LYS A 34 -13.70 -7.66 6.58
CA LYS A 34 -13.54 -8.51 5.39
C LYS A 34 -12.11 -9.02 5.21
N VAL A 35 -11.24 -8.70 6.14
CA VAL A 35 -9.83 -9.09 6.09
C VAL A 35 -9.65 -10.46 6.74
N GLU A 36 -8.87 -11.32 6.10
CA GLU A 36 -8.56 -12.66 6.59
C GLU A 36 -7.05 -12.89 6.70
N PRO A 37 -6.57 -13.46 7.81
CA PRO A 37 -7.25 -13.61 9.09
C PRO A 37 -7.59 -12.25 9.69
N SER A 38 -8.58 -12.20 10.64
CA SER A 38 -8.95 -10.95 11.29
C SER A 38 -7.74 -10.28 11.96
N PRO A 39 -7.50 -8.98 11.69
CA PRO A 39 -6.39 -8.26 12.29
C PRO A 39 -6.61 -7.92 13.78
N ASP A 40 -7.81 -8.19 14.31
CA ASP A 40 -8.15 -7.95 15.71
C ASP A 40 -7.73 -9.11 16.64
N ARG A 41 -7.12 -10.14 16.07
CA ARG A 41 -6.62 -11.31 16.82
C ARG A 41 -5.19 -11.60 16.45
N THR A 42 -4.43 -12.05 17.44
CA THR A 42 -3.10 -12.59 17.20
C THR A 42 -3.17 -13.83 16.33
N VAL A 43 -2.36 -13.86 15.29
CA VAL A 43 -2.23 -15.02 14.40
C VAL A 43 -1.09 -15.90 14.91
N VAL A 44 -1.39 -17.12 15.29
CA VAL A 44 -0.37 -18.09 15.74
C VAL A 44 0.23 -18.77 14.51
N LEU A 45 1.53 -18.57 14.28
CA LEU A 45 2.29 -19.25 13.24
C LEU A 45 2.73 -20.62 13.76
N THR A 46 2.32 -21.66 13.05
CA THR A 46 2.74 -23.05 13.28
C THR A 46 3.57 -23.53 12.08
N SER A 47 3.74 -24.84 11.89
CA SER A 47 4.37 -25.38 10.68
C SER A 47 3.52 -25.25 9.41
N GLN A 48 2.23 -24.88 9.55
CA GLN A 48 1.32 -24.75 8.41
C GLN A 48 1.36 -23.35 7.81
N PRO A 49 1.25 -23.23 6.48
CA PRO A 49 1.14 -21.94 5.82
C PRO A 49 -0.11 -21.17 6.26
N VAL A 50 0.02 -19.86 6.42
CA VAL A 50 -1.07 -18.92 6.70
C VAL A 50 -1.15 -17.92 5.56
N THR A 51 -2.35 -17.76 4.98
CA THR A 51 -2.60 -16.76 3.92
C THR A 51 -3.37 -15.59 4.50
N PHE A 52 -2.82 -14.39 4.30
CA PHE A 52 -3.43 -13.11 4.59
C PHE A 52 -4.09 -12.59 3.32
N SER A 53 -5.33 -12.13 3.40
CA SER A 53 -6.11 -11.71 2.24
C SER A 53 -6.90 -10.45 2.52
N VAL A 54 -6.87 -9.51 1.55
CA VAL A 54 -7.66 -8.28 1.54
C VAL A 54 -8.48 -8.16 0.24
N GLU A 55 -8.77 -9.26 -0.43
CA GLU A 55 -9.36 -9.28 -1.77
C GLU A 55 -10.67 -8.49 -1.91
N ASN A 56 -11.51 -8.53 -0.87
CA ASN A 56 -12.82 -7.85 -0.87
C ASN A 56 -12.88 -6.74 0.21
N ALA A 57 -11.75 -6.37 0.75
CA ALA A 57 -11.64 -5.47 1.88
C ALA A 57 -11.24 -4.05 1.49
N VAL A 58 -10.78 -3.84 0.25
CA VAL A 58 -10.29 -2.54 -0.21
C VAL A 58 -11.37 -1.83 -1.01
N PHE A 59 -11.56 -0.56 -0.70
CA PHE A 59 -12.40 0.37 -1.43
C PHE A 59 -11.62 1.66 -1.68
N ASP A 60 -11.75 2.19 -2.88
CA ASP A 60 -11.23 3.50 -3.27
C ASP A 60 -12.33 4.26 -4.01
N ALA A 61 -12.49 5.56 -3.73
CA ALA A 61 -13.61 6.35 -4.27
C ALA A 61 -13.35 6.88 -5.67
N ASP A 62 -12.10 7.05 -6.05
CA ASP A 62 -11.66 7.72 -7.26
C ASP A 62 -10.67 6.89 -8.11
N ASN A 63 -10.21 5.75 -7.60
CA ASN A 63 -9.32 4.86 -8.33
C ASN A 63 -9.87 3.44 -8.41
N ASP A 64 -9.53 2.74 -9.49
CA ASP A 64 -9.75 1.31 -9.59
C ASP A 64 -8.82 0.57 -8.61
N VAL A 65 -9.39 -0.28 -7.78
CA VAL A 65 -8.64 -1.07 -6.79
C VAL A 65 -7.56 -1.98 -7.41
N GLU A 66 -7.68 -2.27 -8.71
CA GLU A 66 -6.66 -3.02 -9.45
C GLU A 66 -5.44 -2.15 -9.82
N LEU A 67 -5.56 -0.83 -9.74
CA LEU A 67 -4.46 0.11 -10.00
C LEU A 67 -3.69 0.48 -8.72
N LEU A 68 -4.26 0.19 -7.54
CA LEU A 68 -3.62 0.46 -6.27
C LEU A 68 -2.37 -0.38 -6.08
N GLN A 69 -1.42 0.15 -5.36
CA GLN A 69 -0.24 -0.58 -4.93
C GLN A 69 -0.51 -1.27 -3.59
N TYR A 70 -0.20 -2.56 -3.50
CA TYR A 70 -0.29 -3.38 -2.29
C TYR A 70 1.11 -3.80 -1.87
N VAL A 71 1.53 -3.38 -0.69
CA VAL A 71 2.90 -3.62 -0.22
C VAL A 71 2.89 -4.25 1.16
N TRP A 72 3.50 -5.43 1.25
CA TRP A 72 3.59 -6.21 2.47
C TRP A 72 4.96 -6.08 3.11
N PHE A 73 4.99 -5.86 4.42
CA PHE A 73 6.21 -5.79 5.22
C PHE A 73 6.13 -6.76 6.39
N LEU A 74 7.20 -7.49 6.62
CA LEU A 74 7.38 -8.32 7.80
C LEU A 74 8.44 -7.68 8.69
N ASP A 75 8.07 -7.40 9.95
CA ASP A 75 8.95 -6.82 10.98
C ASP A 75 9.59 -5.47 10.60
N TRP A 76 8.85 -4.63 9.90
CA TRP A 76 9.22 -3.25 9.67
C TRP A 76 8.79 -2.38 10.87
N PRO A 77 9.57 -1.50 11.46
CA PRO A 77 10.97 -1.12 11.22
C PRO A 77 11.98 -1.86 12.11
N GLN A 78 11.59 -2.90 12.84
CA GLN A 78 12.43 -3.53 13.89
C GLN A 78 13.78 -4.01 13.34
N ASN A 79 13.83 -4.36 12.05
CA ASN A 79 15.03 -4.84 11.40
C ASN A 79 15.71 -3.80 10.48
N CYS A 80 15.26 -2.54 10.56
CA CYS A 80 15.85 -1.44 9.80
C CYS A 80 16.83 -0.66 10.68
N GLN A 81 18.12 -0.77 10.39
CA GLN A 81 19.13 0.14 10.93
C GLN A 81 19.39 1.27 9.93
N PRO A 82 19.84 2.47 10.38
CA PRO A 82 20.23 3.54 9.46
C PRO A 82 21.19 3.03 8.39
N GLY A 83 20.77 3.12 7.12
CA GLY A 83 21.51 2.62 5.97
C GLY A 83 21.21 1.19 5.51
N TRP A 84 20.51 0.37 6.32
CA TRP A 84 20.23 -1.02 5.95
C TRP A 84 18.96 -1.54 6.59
N CYS A 85 17.93 -1.87 5.80
CA CYS A 85 16.79 -2.67 6.24
C CYS A 85 17.10 -4.14 6.06
N TYR A 86 17.81 -4.74 7.03
CA TYR A 86 18.06 -6.17 7.01
C TYR A 86 16.88 -6.92 7.62
N GLY A 87 16.34 -7.86 6.89
CA GLY A 87 15.34 -8.80 7.38
C GLY A 87 13.88 -8.39 7.21
N ALA A 88 13.57 -7.13 6.88
CA ALA A 88 12.22 -6.79 6.48
C ALA A 88 11.93 -7.41 5.10
N PHE A 89 10.93 -8.28 5.05
CA PHE A 89 10.45 -8.81 3.79
C PHE A 89 9.53 -7.75 3.16
N TYR A 90 9.89 -7.32 1.98
CA TYR A 90 9.17 -6.33 1.21
C TYR A 90 8.68 -6.95 -0.10
N LEU A 91 7.39 -6.94 -0.30
CA LEU A 91 6.77 -7.46 -1.52
C LEU A 91 5.90 -6.36 -2.16
N PRO A 92 6.46 -5.58 -3.10
CA PRO A 92 5.68 -4.61 -3.86
C PRO A 92 4.83 -5.30 -4.93
N GLY A 93 3.65 -4.76 -5.21
CA GLY A 93 2.84 -5.20 -6.33
C GLY A 93 1.59 -4.36 -6.54
N ARG A 94 1.24 -4.14 -7.79
CA ARG A 94 -0.01 -3.48 -8.17
C ARG A 94 -1.09 -4.52 -8.39
N GLY A 95 -2.30 -4.28 -7.86
CA GLY A 95 -3.52 -5.02 -8.11
C GLY A 95 -3.53 -6.50 -7.75
N THR A 96 -2.42 -7.19 -7.95
CA THR A 96 -2.31 -8.65 -7.81
C THR A 96 -1.89 -9.12 -6.42
N ASN A 97 -1.30 -8.25 -5.60
CA ASN A 97 -0.76 -8.63 -4.29
C ASN A 97 -1.79 -8.48 -3.15
N LYS A 98 -3.06 -8.75 -3.41
CA LYS A 98 -4.12 -8.73 -2.40
C LYS A 98 -4.04 -9.89 -1.41
N ARG A 99 -3.14 -10.85 -1.68
CA ARG A 99 -2.85 -12.00 -0.81
C ARG A 99 -1.37 -12.11 -0.53
N PHE A 100 -1.06 -12.51 0.69
CA PHE A 100 0.29 -12.84 1.11
C PHE A 100 0.29 -14.11 1.93
N THR A 101 1.11 -15.09 1.56
CA THR A 101 1.19 -16.37 2.27
C THR A 101 2.53 -16.48 2.99
N ILE A 102 2.46 -16.61 4.30
CA ILE A 102 3.59 -16.99 5.13
C ILE A 102 3.62 -18.50 5.19
N ASN A 103 4.69 -19.10 4.65
CA ASN A 103 5.05 -20.49 4.91
C ASN A 103 6.17 -20.49 5.96
N PRO A 104 5.89 -20.80 7.22
CA PRO A 104 6.86 -20.65 8.29
C PRO A 104 8.06 -21.59 8.15
N CYS A 105 7.88 -22.75 7.53
CA CYS A 105 8.98 -23.69 7.26
C CYS A 105 9.62 -23.52 5.89
N GLY A 106 9.23 -22.45 5.16
CA GLY A 106 9.73 -22.11 3.82
C GLY A 106 10.82 -21.06 3.83
N ALA A 107 10.86 -20.26 2.75
CA ALA A 107 11.88 -19.23 2.52
C ALA A 107 11.91 -18.14 3.62
N LEU A 108 10.78 -17.87 4.29
CA LEU A 108 10.68 -16.88 5.36
C LEU A 108 11.15 -17.39 6.72
N ARG A 109 11.46 -18.69 6.86
CA ARG A 109 11.88 -19.31 8.12
C ARG A 109 12.97 -18.53 8.84
N ARG A 110 14.03 -18.14 8.12
CA ARG A 110 15.17 -17.38 8.68
C ARG A 110 14.78 -16.05 9.34
N TYR A 111 13.69 -15.41 8.91
CA TYR A 111 13.20 -14.16 9.50
C TYR A 111 12.31 -14.44 10.71
N LEU A 112 11.56 -15.53 10.66
CA LEU A 112 10.62 -15.94 11.71
C LEU A 112 11.29 -16.69 12.86
N GLU A 113 12.53 -17.14 12.72
CA GLU A 113 13.31 -17.76 13.79
C GLU A 113 13.90 -16.75 14.78
N ILE A 114 13.80 -15.44 14.46
CA ILE A 114 14.37 -14.35 15.27
C ILE A 114 13.26 -13.77 16.16
N GLY A 115 12.97 -14.45 17.27
CA GLY A 115 12.01 -13.96 18.27
C GLY A 115 10.67 -14.70 18.27
N ASP A 116 9.88 -14.38 19.29
CA ASP A 116 8.59 -15.04 19.54
C ASP A 116 7.43 -14.27 18.91
N TRP A 117 7.64 -13.03 18.51
CA TRP A 117 6.62 -12.12 18.00
C TRP A 117 7.10 -11.42 16.76
N HIS A 118 6.18 -11.31 15.80
CA HIS A 118 6.41 -10.63 14.54
C HIS A 118 5.24 -9.70 14.22
N ILE A 119 5.49 -8.75 13.33
CA ILE A 119 4.47 -7.83 12.82
C ILE A 119 4.43 -7.96 11.30
N LEU A 120 3.25 -8.30 10.77
CA LEU A 120 2.96 -8.20 9.36
C LEU A 120 2.17 -6.93 9.11
N GLU A 121 2.62 -6.11 8.20
CA GLU A 121 1.97 -4.88 7.79
C GLU A 121 1.65 -4.91 6.30
N LEU A 122 0.46 -4.45 5.93
CA LEU A 122 0.06 -4.15 4.58
C LEU A 122 -0.15 -2.64 4.45
N ILE A 123 0.39 -2.08 3.38
CA ILE A 123 0.07 -0.73 2.91
C ILE A 123 -0.64 -0.86 1.57
N VAL A 124 -1.74 -0.13 1.44
CA VAL A 124 -2.47 0.05 0.18
C VAL A 124 -2.44 1.54 -0.15
N THR A 125 -1.97 1.90 -1.34
CA THR A 125 -1.85 3.31 -1.75
C THR A 125 -2.21 3.49 -3.23
N ASP A 126 -2.73 4.66 -3.57
CA ASP A 126 -2.91 5.15 -4.94
C ASP A 126 -1.61 5.75 -5.53
N GLY A 127 -0.62 5.99 -4.67
CA GLY A 127 0.72 6.45 -5.05
C GLY A 127 1.75 5.33 -5.10
N GLU A 128 2.94 5.64 -4.59
CA GLU A 128 4.07 4.72 -4.57
C GLU A 128 4.63 4.55 -3.16
N VAL A 129 5.15 3.37 -2.88
CA VAL A 129 5.93 3.09 -1.68
C VAL A 129 7.36 2.86 -2.10
N GLU A 130 8.25 3.73 -1.63
CA GLU A 130 9.67 3.66 -1.88
C GLU A 130 10.43 3.39 -0.58
N LEU A 131 11.53 2.65 -0.70
CA LEU A 131 12.48 2.46 0.39
C LEU A 131 13.67 3.39 0.17
N ASP A 132 13.73 4.45 0.96
CA ASP A 132 14.83 5.41 0.96
C ASP A 132 15.82 5.05 2.07
N VAL A 133 17.11 5.06 1.74
CA VAL A 133 18.19 4.65 2.67
C VAL A 133 18.30 5.59 3.86
N GLU A 134 17.94 6.87 3.68
CA GLU A 134 18.06 7.89 4.72
C GLU A 134 16.73 8.12 5.46
N LYS A 135 15.62 8.08 4.72
CA LYS A 135 14.28 8.40 5.23
C LYS A 135 13.49 7.16 5.65
N GLY A 136 13.99 5.97 5.33
CA GLY A 136 13.26 4.73 5.52
C GLY A 136 12.17 4.53 4.47
N ARG A 137 10.94 4.32 4.90
CA ARG A 137 9.79 4.12 4.02
C ARG A 137 9.15 5.47 3.68
N VAL A 138 9.05 5.79 2.39
CA VAL A 138 8.37 6.97 1.86
C VAL A 138 7.12 6.51 1.13
N ILE A 139 5.96 7.05 1.49
CA ILE A 139 4.68 6.77 0.84
C ILE A 139 4.23 8.06 0.18
N THR A 140 3.94 8.00 -1.11
CA THR A 140 3.32 9.09 -1.86
C THR A 140 1.84 8.78 -2.10
N GLY A 141 1.01 9.82 -2.27
CA GLY A 141 -0.43 9.65 -2.43
C GLY A 141 -1.19 9.36 -1.14
N GLY A 142 -2.48 9.04 -1.28
CA GLY A 142 -3.32 8.55 -0.21
C GLY A 142 -2.99 7.10 0.14
N TYR A 143 -3.10 6.73 1.41
CA TYR A 143 -2.84 5.35 1.79
C TYR A 143 -3.70 4.89 2.98
N ALA A 144 -3.93 3.58 3.03
CA ALA A 144 -4.44 2.86 4.19
C ALA A 144 -3.43 1.79 4.60
N TYR A 145 -3.47 1.40 5.86
CA TYR A 145 -2.61 0.33 6.36
C TYR A 145 -3.37 -0.64 7.26
N MET A 146 -2.85 -1.86 7.34
CA MET A 146 -3.34 -2.92 8.19
C MET A 146 -2.15 -3.61 8.86
N ILE A 147 -2.33 -3.98 10.14
CA ILE A 147 -1.30 -4.63 10.94
C ILE A 147 -1.86 -5.91 11.53
N TRP A 148 -1.09 -6.98 11.47
CA TRP A 148 -1.32 -8.25 12.19
C TRP A 148 -0.16 -8.51 13.14
N TYR A 149 -0.50 -8.94 14.34
CA TYR A 149 0.46 -9.46 15.30
C TYR A 149 0.54 -10.97 15.14
N LEU A 150 1.76 -11.48 14.98
CA LEU A 150 2.03 -12.89 14.74
C LEU A 150 2.80 -13.45 15.95
N GLU A 151 2.28 -14.51 16.54
CA GLU A 151 2.97 -15.26 17.59
C GLU A 151 3.69 -16.45 16.96
N ASN A 152 4.99 -16.54 17.14
CA ASN A 152 5.80 -17.60 16.58
C ASN A 152 5.80 -18.84 17.48
N LYS A 153 5.19 -19.94 17.00
CA LYS A 153 5.23 -21.28 17.62
C LYS A 153 5.68 -22.34 16.61
N ILE A 154 6.61 -21.94 15.75
CA ILE A 154 7.07 -22.77 14.64
C ILE A 154 7.97 -23.87 15.15
N THR A 155 7.66 -25.10 14.75
CA THR A 155 8.53 -26.26 14.91
C THR A 155 8.66 -26.91 13.54
N CYS A 156 9.78 -26.67 12.85
CA CYS A 156 10.10 -27.29 11.57
C CYS A 156 11.07 -28.44 11.81
N TYR A 157 10.68 -29.64 11.40
CA TYR A 157 11.50 -30.86 11.44
C TYR A 157 12.22 -31.07 10.11
#